data_5c91c628f7066c0d5543e749a2609af7
#
_entry.id   5c91c628f7066c0d5543e749a2609af7
#
_cell.length_a   1.000
_cell.length_b   1.000
_cell.length_c   1.000
_cell.angle_alpha   90.00
_cell.angle_beta   90.00
_cell.angle_gamma   90.00
#
_symmetry.space_group_name_H-M   'P 1'
#
loop_
_entity.id
_entity.type
_entity.pdbx_description
1 polymer ?
#
loop_
_entity_poly.entity_id
_entity_poly.type
_entity_poly.pdbx_seq_one_letter_code
_entity_poly.pdbx_strand_id
1 'polypeptide(L)'
;MKKLIFSIAMLCMSGIAFSQTFRQGIGINVVLQSSPGFQADPVGAIMWSPSLTFMETDNSSLSIGIPMSFGISGTYNSQDIENNSLSYMFDAPLMFNYNYGAGSTKEAEDKFGFFAGAGFGYHTNQYTASDEFGYGYSGKMSGFGPAGNIGGRLGVGHGSHNLELRFSYMKTMDESKSNVMGFGFLFNF
;
A
#
# COMPACT_ATOMS: atom_id res chain seq x y z
N MET A 1 -17.41 -8.64 -30.27
CA MET A 1 -16.62 -8.45 -29.06
C MET A 1 -16.01 -7.04 -28.95
N LYS A 2 -15.31 -6.49 -29.96
CA LYS A 2 -14.73 -5.12 -29.90
C LYS A 2 -15.74 -4.01 -29.60
N LYS A 3 -16.95 -4.07 -30.20
CA LYS A 3 -18.03 -3.08 -29.96
C LYS A 3 -18.58 -3.14 -28.53
N LEU A 4 -18.65 -4.34 -27.93
CA LEU A 4 -19.12 -4.53 -26.55
C LEU A 4 -18.10 -3.94 -25.55
N ILE A 5 -16.80 -4.17 -25.77
CA ILE A 5 -15.72 -3.62 -24.95
C ILE A 5 -15.73 -2.09 -25.02
N PHE A 6 -15.92 -1.53 -26.22
CA PHE A 6 -16.01 -0.07 -26.40
C PHE A 6 -17.25 0.54 -25.73
N SER A 7 -18.41 -0.15 -25.80
CA SER A 7 -19.62 0.30 -25.10
C SER A 7 -19.48 0.23 -23.57
N ILE A 8 -18.84 -0.81 -23.04
CA ILE A 8 -18.56 -0.93 -21.60
C ILE A 8 -17.57 0.16 -21.16
N ALA A 9 -16.50 0.41 -21.94
CA ALA A 9 -15.56 1.48 -21.66
C ALA A 9 -16.23 2.87 -21.69
N MET A 10 -17.12 3.12 -22.64
CA MET A 10 -17.87 4.37 -22.73
C MET A 10 -18.90 4.52 -21.60
N LEU A 11 -19.52 3.43 -21.15
CA LEU A 11 -20.41 3.42 -19.98
C LEU A 11 -19.63 3.68 -18.68
N CYS A 12 -18.44 3.13 -18.55
CA CYS A 12 -17.54 3.43 -17.44
C CYS A 12 -17.11 4.91 -17.44
N MET A 13 -16.81 5.48 -18.59
CA MET A 13 -16.41 6.89 -18.72
C MET A 13 -17.56 7.86 -18.43
N SER A 14 -18.81 7.53 -18.75
CA SER A 14 -19.97 8.37 -18.44
C SER A 14 -20.35 8.36 -16.95
N GLY A 15 -20.01 7.30 -16.22
CA GLY A 15 -20.18 7.22 -14.76
C GLY A 15 -19.17 8.06 -13.95
N ILE A 16 -18.10 8.53 -14.58
CA ILE A 16 -17.00 9.27 -13.92
C ILE A 16 -17.31 10.78 -13.73
N ALA A 17 -18.43 11.27 -14.25
CA ALA A 17 -18.80 12.70 -14.17
C ALA A 17 -19.34 13.15 -12.80
N PHE A 18 -19.41 12.27 -11.79
CA PHE A 18 -19.89 12.62 -10.46
C PHE A 18 -18.69 12.86 -9.52
N SER A 19 -18.62 14.10 -9.03
CA SER A 19 -17.77 14.56 -7.91
C SER A 19 -16.57 13.66 -7.59
N GLN A 20 -15.52 13.76 -8.39
CA GLN A 20 -14.27 13.06 -8.09
C GLN A 20 -13.44 13.90 -7.12
N THR A 21 -13.13 13.34 -5.97
CA THR A 21 -12.23 13.96 -5.02
C THR A 21 -10.89 13.26 -5.06
N PHE A 22 -9.84 14.01 -5.42
CA PHE A 22 -8.46 13.53 -5.29
C PHE A 22 -7.98 13.74 -3.86
N ARG A 23 -7.43 12.70 -3.27
CA ARG A 23 -6.88 12.70 -1.91
C ARG A 23 -5.48 12.13 -1.93
N GLN A 24 -4.69 12.59 -0.99
CA GLN A 24 -3.33 12.11 -0.79
C GLN A 24 -3.10 11.83 0.69
N GLY A 25 -2.31 10.80 0.96
CA GLY A 25 -1.81 10.51 2.29
C GLY A 25 -0.29 10.34 2.23
N ILE A 26 0.40 10.85 3.23
CA ILE A 26 1.82 10.63 3.45
C ILE A 26 2.01 10.05 4.83
N GLY A 27 2.92 9.10 4.96
CA GLY A 27 3.18 8.47 6.24
C GLY A 27 4.36 7.50 6.22
N ILE A 28 4.35 6.67 7.23
CA ILE A 28 5.34 5.61 7.42
C ILE A 28 4.65 4.25 7.40
N ASN A 29 5.37 3.23 6.98
CA ASN A 29 4.90 1.86 6.93
C ASN A 29 6.00 0.92 7.41
N VAL A 30 5.63 -0.13 8.11
CA VAL A 30 6.51 -1.27 8.39
C VAL A 30 5.98 -2.44 7.59
N VAL A 31 6.82 -2.99 6.74
CA VAL A 31 6.48 -4.11 5.86
C VAL A 31 7.25 -5.34 6.31
N LEU A 32 6.51 -6.43 6.47
CA LEU A 32 7.01 -7.75 6.80
C LEU A 32 6.81 -8.64 5.57
N GLN A 33 7.88 -9.15 5.03
CA GLN A 33 7.83 -10.14 3.95
C GLN A 33 8.23 -11.50 4.50
N SER A 34 7.39 -12.51 4.29
CA SER A 34 7.66 -13.89 4.65
C SER A 34 7.54 -14.78 3.42
N SER A 35 8.56 -15.58 3.16
CA SER A 35 8.61 -16.55 2.08
C SER A 35 8.93 -17.93 2.65
N PRO A 36 8.53 -19.04 2.00
CA PRO A 36 8.88 -20.38 2.44
C PRO A 36 10.41 -20.54 2.60
N GLY A 37 10.85 -20.86 3.82
CA GLY A 37 12.27 -21.04 4.14
C GLY A 37 13.06 -19.77 4.53
N PHE A 38 12.41 -18.60 4.54
CA PHE A 38 13.03 -17.32 4.97
C PHE A 38 12.26 -16.71 6.13
N GLN A 39 13.00 -16.17 7.09
CA GLN A 39 12.39 -15.39 8.18
C GLN A 39 11.86 -14.06 7.65
N ALA A 40 10.81 -13.57 8.30
CA ALA A 40 10.23 -12.27 7.96
C ALA A 40 11.12 -11.15 8.54
N ASP A 41 11.78 -10.39 7.65
CA ASP A 41 12.54 -9.21 8.05
C ASP A 41 11.66 -7.97 7.94
N PRO A 42 11.51 -7.19 9.02
CA PRO A 42 10.77 -5.94 8.97
C PRO A 42 11.56 -4.86 8.22
N VAL A 43 10.91 -4.21 7.25
CA VAL A 43 11.46 -3.07 6.51
C VAL A 43 10.64 -1.83 6.82
N GLY A 44 11.31 -0.79 7.35
CA GLY A 44 10.72 0.53 7.49
C GLY A 44 10.62 1.23 6.14
N ALA A 45 9.47 1.84 5.87
CA ALA A 45 9.19 2.47 4.58
C ALA A 45 8.49 3.82 4.75
N ILE A 46 8.72 4.72 3.81
CA ILE A 46 7.87 5.89 3.58
C ILE A 46 6.72 5.46 2.69
N MET A 47 5.50 5.92 3.00
CA MET A 47 4.31 5.64 2.22
C MET A 47 3.71 6.93 1.66
N TRP A 48 3.36 6.90 0.36
CA TRP A 48 2.52 7.88 -0.30
C TRP A 48 1.29 7.19 -0.88
N SER A 49 0.10 7.68 -0.53
CA SER A 49 -1.17 7.03 -0.84
C SER A 49 -2.11 7.96 -1.62
N PRO A 50 -1.89 8.17 -2.92
CA PRO A 50 -2.83 8.89 -3.76
C PRO A 50 -4.07 8.04 -4.02
N SER A 51 -5.25 8.70 -4.02
CA SER A 51 -6.52 8.05 -4.30
C SER A 51 -7.52 9.00 -4.94
N LEU A 52 -8.40 8.43 -5.75
CA LEU A 52 -9.57 9.09 -6.32
C LEU A 52 -10.81 8.52 -5.66
N THR A 53 -11.60 9.38 -5.06
CA THR A 53 -12.88 9.02 -4.46
C THR A 53 -14.01 9.29 -5.45
N PHE A 54 -14.95 8.39 -5.53
CA PHE A 54 -16.12 8.46 -6.40
C PHE A 54 -17.32 7.83 -5.69
N MET A 55 -18.52 8.05 -6.19
CA MET A 55 -19.77 7.55 -5.58
C MET A 55 -19.87 7.94 -4.10
N GLU A 56 -19.72 9.24 -3.85
CA GLU A 56 -19.82 9.80 -2.50
C GLU A 56 -21.30 9.91 -2.08
N THR A 57 -21.57 9.53 -0.83
CA THR A 57 -22.80 9.80 -0.09
C THR A 57 -22.43 10.66 1.13
N ASP A 58 -23.38 11.02 2.00
CA ASP A 58 -23.10 11.87 3.15
C ASP A 58 -21.92 11.36 4.00
N ASN A 59 -21.86 10.05 4.28
CA ASN A 59 -20.88 9.46 5.19
C ASN A 59 -20.11 8.28 4.60
N SER A 60 -20.26 7.99 3.31
CA SER A 60 -19.55 6.87 2.69
C SER A 60 -19.14 7.15 1.26
N SER A 61 -18.13 6.43 0.79
CA SER A 61 -17.65 6.55 -0.59
C SER A 61 -16.92 5.29 -1.05
N LEU A 62 -16.78 5.19 -2.36
CA LEU A 62 -15.85 4.26 -2.98
C LEU A 62 -14.61 5.04 -3.46
N SER A 63 -13.45 4.42 -3.36
CA SER A 63 -12.22 5.01 -3.89
C SER A 63 -11.35 3.97 -4.59
N ILE A 64 -10.55 4.47 -5.53
CA ILE A 64 -9.46 3.74 -6.15
C ILE A 64 -8.15 4.45 -5.82
N GLY A 65 -7.14 3.73 -5.40
CA GLY A 65 -5.86 4.32 -5.02
C GLY A 65 -4.69 3.38 -5.17
N ILE A 66 -3.50 3.95 -5.15
CA ILE A 66 -2.24 3.21 -5.22
C ILE A 66 -1.38 3.62 -4.02
N PRO A 67 -1.56 2.99 -2.85
CA PRO A 67 -0.66 3.23 -1.71
C PRO A 67 0.73 2.66 -2.02
N MET A 68 1.68 3.54 -2.31
CA MET A 68 3.05 3.18 -2.64
C MET A 68 3.92 3.28 -1.40
N SER A 69 4.73 2.23 -1.15
CA SER A 69 5.72 2.23 -0.07
C SER A 69 7.11 2.03 -0.64
N PHE A 70 8.06 2.82 -0.16
CA PHE A 70 9.47 2.68 -0.46
C PHE A 70 10.25 2.56 0.83
N GLY A 71 10.95 1.45 1.00
CA GLY A 71 11.69 1.12 2.20
C GLY A 71 13.14 0.80 1.94
N ILE A 72 13.97 1.10 2.95
CA ILE A 72 15.37 0.74 3.00
C ILE A 72 15.62 0.11 4.38
N SER A 73 16.28 -1.04 4.41
CA SER A 73 16.79 -1.63 5.63
C SER A 73 18.22 -2.09 5.42
N GLY A 74 18.97 -2.14 6.49
CA GLY A 74 20.36 -2.60 6.42
C GLY A 74 20.89 -2.93 7.80
N THR A 75 21.80 -3.91 7.85
CA THR A 75 22.56 -4.22 9.03
C THR A 75 23.99 -3.75 8.80
N TYR A 76 24.48 -2.92 9.72
CA TYR A 76 25.87 -2.48 9.72
C TYR A 76 26.55 -3.00 10.98
N ASN A 77 27.55 -3.83 10.82
CA ASN A 77 28.38 -4.30 11.92
C ASN A 77 29.78 -3.66 11.82
N SER A 78 30.09 -2.76 12.74
CA SER A 78 31.37 -2.05 12.75
C SER A 78 32.57 -2.93 13.14
N GLN A 79 32.32 -4.12 13.70
CA GLN A 79 33.37 -5.06 14.12
C GLN A 79 33.60 -6.16 13.06
N ASP A 80 32.59 -6.45 12.24
CA ASP A 80 32.67 -7.40 11.14
C ASP A 80 32.17 -6.72 9.85
N ILE A 81 33.10 -6.15 9.10
CA ILE A 81 32.80 -5.48 7.82
C ILE A 81 32.19 -6.46 6.81
N GLU A 82 32.38 -7.75 7.00
CA GLU A 82 31.96 -8.83 6.12
C GLU A 82 30.45 -9.14 6.21
N ASN A 83 29.75 -8.71 7.25
CA ASN A 83 28.33 -8.99 7.49
C ASN A 83 27.39 -7.78 7.24
N ASN A 84 27.76 -6.88 6.34
CA ASN A 84 26.93 -5.76 5.98
C ASN A 84 25.88 -6.17 4.96
N SER A 85 24.61 -5.86 5.24
CA SER A 85 23.50 -6.08 4.32
C SER A 85 22.76 -4.79 4.04
N LEU A 86 22.35 -4.58 2.81
CA LEU A 86 21.47 -3.49 2.37
C LEU A 86 20.30 -4.08 1.60
N SER A 87 19.11 -3.73 2.00
CA SER A 87 17.87 -4.12 1.32
C SER A 87 17.08 -2.88 0.96
N TYR A 88 16.46 -2.89 -0.20
CA TYR A 88 15.46 -1.90 -0.57
C TYR A 88 14.20 -2.58 -1.09
N MET A 89 13.06 -2.00 -0.73
CA MET A 89 11.76 -2.54 -0.97
C MET A 89 10.88 -1.50 -1.65
N PHE A 90 10.06 -1.94 -2.60
CA PHE A 90 9.01 -1.15 -3.20
C PHE A 90 7.71 -1.97 -3.26
N ASP A 91 6.61 -1.35 -2.85
CA ASP A 91 5.27 -1.92 -2.85
C ASP A 91 4.28 -0.94 -3.47
N ALA A 92 3.45 -1.41 -4.41
CA ALA A 92 2.50 -0.57 -5.13
C ALA A 92 1.23 -1.36 -5.51
N PRO A 93 0.29 -1.55 -4.58
CA PRO A 93 -0.99 -2.17 -4.88
C PRO A 93 -1.98 -1.16 -5.46
N LEU A 94 -2.73 -1.58 -6.47
CA LEU A 94 -3.94 -0.90 -6.92
C LEU A 94 -5.11 -1.40 -6.09
N MET A 95 -5.74 -0.50 -5.31
CA MET A 95 -6.76 -0.84 -4.33
C MET A 95 -8.10 -0.18 -4.64
N PHE A 96 -9.18 -0.96 -4.51
CA PHE A 96 -10.55 -0.46 -4.44
C PHE A 96 -10.99 -0.50 -2.98
N ASN A 97 -11.40 0.64 -2.43
CA ASN A 97 -11.78 0.74 -1.03
C ASN A 97 -13.20 1.25 -0.91
N TYR A 98 -13.95 0.67 0.04
CA TYR A 98 -15.11 1.26 0.64
C TYR A 98 -14.67 2.05 1.87
N ASN A 99 -15.12 3.30 1.97
CA ASN A 99 -14.79 4.21 3.07
C ASN A 99 -16.08 4.63 3.78
N TYR A 100 -16.00 4.77 5.10
CA TYR A 100 -17.11 5.23 5.92
C TYR A 100 -16.62 6.18 7.02
N GLY A 101 -17.41 7.22 7.34
CA GLY A 101 -17.12 8.19 8.39
C GLY A 101 -15.97 9.13 8.06
N ALA A 102 -15.13 9.45 9.03
CA ALA A 102 -14.03 10.41 8.87
C ALA A 102 -13.20 10.14 7.62
N GLY A 103 -13.02 11.17 6.80
CA GLY A 103 -12.26 11.09 5.56
C GLY A 103 -12.89 10.18 4.48
N SER A 104 -14.17 9.82 4.55
CA SER A 104 -14.87 9.15 3.45
C SER A 104 -15.26 10.14 2.36
N THR A 105 -15.74 11.30 2.72
CA THR A 105 -16.13 12.41 1.82
C THR A 105 -15.52 13.72 2.31
N LYS A 106 -15.64 14.80 1.53
CA LYS A 106 -15.21 16.15 1.97
C LYS A 106 -16.10 16.70 3.08
N GLU A 107 -17.35 16.26 3.12
CA GLU A 107 -18.41 16.76 3.97
C GLU A 107 -18.63 15.90 5.22
N ALA A 108 -17.93 14.76 5.33
CA ALA A 108 -18.06 13.89 6.50
C ALA A 108 -17.50 14.58 7.75
N GLU A 109 -18.38 14.88 8.69
CA GLU A 109 -18.06 15.53 9.98
C GLU A 109 -17.73 14.52 11.10
N ASP A 110 -17.77 13.23 10.79
CA ASP A 110 -17.47 12.18 11.74
C ASP A 110 -16.03 12.25 12.26
N LYS A 111 -15.85 12.06 13.56
CA LYS A 111 -14.52 11.99 14.17
C LYS A 111 -13.80 10.68 13.85
N PHE A 112 -14.54 9.61 13.65
CA PHE A 112 -14.00 8.29 13.37
C PHE A 112 -14.48 7.81 12.01
N GLY A 113 -13.61 7.11 11.31
CA GLY A 113 -13.92 6.45 10.07
C GLY A 113 -13.17 5.12 9.95
N PHE A 114 -13.61 4.32 9.03
CA PHE A 114 -12.93 3.08 8.67
C PHE A 114 -12.97 2.86 7.16
N PHE A 115 -12.10 2.01 6.69
CA PHE A 115 -12.12 1.55 5.31
C PHE A 115 -11.71 0.10 5.22
N ALA A 116 -12.19 -0.55 4.17
CA ALA A 116 -11.75 -1.87 3.76
C ALA A 116 -11.69 -1.93 2.25
N GLY A 117 -10.71 -2.66 1.73
CA GLY A 117 -10.53 -2.75 0.30
C GLY A 117 -9.84 -4.02 -0.14
N ALA A 118 -9.99 -4.26 -1.44
CA ALA A 118 -9.33 -5.35 -2.14
C ALA A 118 -8.73 -4.83 -3.46
N GLY A 119 -7.72 -5.52 -3.94
CA GLY A 119 -7.04 -5.10 -5.15
C GLY A 119 -6.00 -6.09 -5.61
N PHE A 120 -5.04 -5.58 -6.37
CA PHE A 120 -3.94 -6.36 -6.89
C PHE A 120 -2.66 -5.52 -6.84
N GLY A 121 -1.58 -6.09 -6.32
CA GLY A 121 -0.37 -5.34 -6.04
C GLY A 121 0.87 -5.90 -6.71
N TYR A 122 1.88 -5.05 -6.79
CA TYR A 122 3.25 -5.41 -7.11
C TYR A 122 4.13 -5.15 -5.90
N HIS A 123 4.95 -6.12 -5.55
CA HIS A 123 5.94 -6.01 -4.49
C HIS A 123 7.31 -6.43 -5.03
N THR A 124 8.35 -5.73 -4.60
CA THR A 124 9.74 -6.14 -4.86
C THR A 124 10.60 -5.82 -3.66
N ASN A 125 11.44 -6.76 -3.30
CA ASN A 125 12.46 -6.61 -2.29
C ASN A 125 13.78 -7.11 -2.86
N GLN A 126 14.81 -6.27 -2.81
CA GLN A 126 16.16 -6.62 -3.22
C GLN A 126 17.08 -6.48 -2.03
N TYR A 127 17.88 -7.50 -1.79
CA TYR A 127 18.84 -7.52 -0.71
C TYR A 127 20.23 -7.86 -1.24
N THR A 128 21.22 -7.29 -0.57
CA THR A 128 22.63 -7.62 -0.77
C THR A 128 23.19 -8.03 0.58
N ALA A 129 23.82 -9.19 0.65
CA ALA A 129 24.48 -9.69 1.84
C ALA A 129 25.85 -10.25 1.49
N SER A 130 26.77 -10.31 2.45
CA SER A 130 28.06 -10.96 2.32
C SER A 130 28.08 -12.23 3.14
N ASP A 131 28.76 -13.27 2.66
CA ASP A 131 28.99 -14.48 3.41
C ASP A 131 30.19 -14.35 4.37
N GLU A 132 30.44 -15.40 5.18
CA GLU A 132 31.56 -15.46 6.12
C GLU A 132 32.94 -15.35 5.46
N PHE A 133 33.02 -15.50 4.15
CA PHE A 133 34.26 -15.39 3.35
C PHE A 133 34.38 -14.06 2.62
N GLY A 134 33.45 -13.09 2.85
CA GLY A 134 33.44 -11.79 2.19
C GLY A 134 32.91 -11.81 0.75
N TYR A 135 32.33 -12.91 0.27
CA TYR A 135 31.70 -12.97 -1.03
C TYR A 135 30.30 -12.35 -0.93
N GLY A 136 30.12 -11.22 -1.61
CA GLY A 136 28.82 -10.56 -1.73
C GLY A 136 27.87 -11.37 -2.61
N TYR A 137 26.66 -11.61 -2.12
CA TYR A 137 25.57 -12.12 -2.93
C TYR A 137 24.38 -11.16 -2.87
N SER A 138 23.66 -11.10 -3.96
CA SER A 138 22.43 -10.31 -4.05
C SER A 138 21.27 -11.18 -4.49
N GLY A 139 20.13 -10.95 -3.89
CA GLY A 139 18.89 -11.60 -4.28
C GLY A 139 17.80 -10.56 -4.54
N LYS A 140 16.87 -10.92 -5.41
CA LYS A 140 15.69 -10.12 -5.70
C LYS A 140 14.46 -11.01 -5.63
N MET A 141 13.50 -10.61 -4.82
CA MET A 141 12.17 -11.20 -4.80
C MET A 141 11.19 -10.16 -5.31
N SER A 142 10.42 -10.52 -6.32
CA SER A 142 9.41 -9.61 -6.86
C SER A 142 8.22 -10.42 -7.39
N GLY A 143 7.02 -9.92 -7.18
CA GLY A 143 5.84 -10.60 -7.64
C GLY A 143 4.60 -9.73 -7.63
N PHE A 144 3.60 -10.19 -8.36
CA PHE A 144 2.27 -9.64 -8.37
C PHE A 144 1.34 -10.55 -7.58
N GLY A 145 0.27 -10.00 -7.00
CA GLY A 145 -0.71 -10.82 -6.34
C GLY A 145 -1.93 -10.07 -5.80
N PRO A 146 -2.96 -10.83 -5.39
CA PRO A 146 -4.12 -10.25 -4.73
C PRO A 146 -3.69 -9.55 -3.43
N ALA A 147 -4.28 -8.39 -3.20
CA ALA A 147 -4.01 -7.55 -2.06
C ALA A 147 -5.32 -7.15 -1.36
N GLY A 148 -5.24 -6.95 -0.06
CA GLY A 148 -6.32 -6.43 0.75
C GLY A 148 -5.80 -5.41 1.76
N ASN A 149 -6.65 -4.48 2.15
CA ASN A 149 -6.35 -3.55 3.23
C ASN A 149 -7.58 -3.27 4.09
N ILE A 150 -7.31 -2.91 5.31
CA ILE A 150 -8.32 -2.41 6.25
C ILE A 150 -7.69 -1.35 7.14
N GLY A 151 -8.47 -0.41 7.63
CA GLY A 151 -7.92 0.60 8.53
C GLY A 151 -8.97 1.47 9.18
N GLY A 152 -8.50 2.22 10.17
CA GLY A 152 -9.27 3.22 10.89
C GLY A 152 -8.73 4.62 10.62
N ARG A 153 -9.61 5.60 10.68
CA ARG A 153 -9.30 7.02 10.51
C ARG A 153 -9.81 7.83 11.70
N LEU A 154 -9.01 8.81 12.08
CA LEU A 154 -9.37 9.82 13.06
C LEU A 154 -9.35 11.20 12.39
N GLY A 155 -10.50 11.84 12.29
CA GLY A 155 -10.63 13.18 11.75
C GLY A 155 -9.83 14.20 12.58
N VAL A 156 -9.08 15.07 11.91
CA VAL A 156 -8.22 16.09 12.53
C VAL A 156 -8.57 17.46 11.96
N GLY A 157 -9.01 18.36 12.84
CA GLY A 157 -9.38 19.70 12.43
C GLY A 157 -10.72 19.78 11.67
N HIS A 158 -10.77 20.64 10.66
CA HIS A 158 -11.93 20.81 9.80
C HIS A 158 -11.63 20.26 8.40
N GLY A 159 -12.62 19.67 7.76
CA GLY A 159 -12.50 19.12 6.40
C GLY A 159 -12.09 17.63 6.39
N SER A 160 -11.54 17.19 5.27
CA SER A 160 -11.23 15.79 5.02
C SER A 160 -9.90 15.28 5.61
N HIS A 161 -9.20 16.14 6.38
CA HIS A 161 -7.92 15.74 6.98
C HIS A 161 -8.12 14.69 8.06
N ASN A 162 -7.30 13.66 8.03
CA ASN A 162 -7.38 12.60 9.03
C ASN A 162 -6.04 11.89 9.24
N LEU A 163 -5.88 11.32 10.42
CA LEU A 163 -4.85 10.33 10.72
C LEU A 163 -5.40 8.95 10.40
N GLU A 164 -4.64 8.15 9.73
CA GLU A 164 -5.03 6.82 9.29
C GLU A 164 -4.07 5.76 9.84
N LEU A 165 -4.63 4.70 10.43
CA LEU A 165 -3.94 3.44 10.70
C LEU A 165 -4.39 2.42 9.66
N ARG A 166 -3.44 1.82 8.96
CA ARG A 166 -3.69 0.85 7.88
C ARG A 166 -2.99 -0.46 8.18
N PHE A 167 -3.72 -1.54 8.01
CA PHE A 167 -3.18 -2.87 7.84
C PHE A 167 -3.37 -3.31 6.40
N SER A 168 -2.34 -3.87 5.79
CA SER A 168 -2.38 -4.41 4.43
C SER A 168 -1.81 -5.83 4.39
N TYR A 169 -2.32 -6.61 3.45
CA TYR A 169 -1.85 -7.96 3.18
C TYR A 169 -1.84 -8.19 1.68
N MET A 170 -0.78 -8.80 1.18
CA MET A 170 -0.68 -9.26 -0.21
C MET A 170 -0.03 -10.64 -0.24
N LYS A 171 -0.49 -11.49 -1.14
CA LYS A 171 0.13 -12.78 -1.42
C LYS A 171 0.62 -12.80 -2.86
N THR A 172 1.92 -12.92 -3.07
CA THR A 172 2.47 -12.99 -4.42
C THR A 172 2.14 -14.32 -5.09
N MET A 173 1.96 -14.27 -6.43
CA MET A 173 1.59 -15.44 -7.24
C MET A 173 2.80 -16.03 -7.99
N ASP A 174 3.98 -15.45 -7.81
CA ASP A 174 5.25 -15.93 -8.34
C ASP A 174 5.74 -17.19 -7.64
N GLU A 175 6.89 -17.71 -8.07
CA GLU A 175 7.48 -18.92 -7.51
C GLU A 175 7.81 -18.79 -6.01
N SER A 176 8.11 -17.57 -5.54
CA SER A 176 8.43 -17.31 -4.13
C SER A 176 7.21 -17.44 -3.20
N LYS A 177 5.98 -17.28 -3.72
CA LYS A 177 4.71 -17.32 -2.96
C LYS A 177 4.78 -16.53 -1.65
N SER A 178 5.41 -15.37 -1.68
CA SER A 178 5.64 -14.54 -0.50
C SER A 178 4.34 -13.98 0.05
N ASN A 179 4.26 -13.90 1.37
CA ASN A 179 3.24 -13.14 2.08
C ASN A 179 3.85 -11.79 2.49
N VAL A 180 3.19 -10.71 2.12
CA VAL A 180 3.61 -9.34 2.44
C VAL A 180 2.56 -8.72 3.33
N MET A 181 2.95 -8.32 4.53
CA MET A 181 2.09 -7.65 5.51
C MET A 181 2.62 -6.23 5.75
N GLY A 182 1.72 -5.25 5.81
CA GLY A 182 2.09 -3.87 6.07
C GLY A 182 1.28 -3.26 7.22
N PHE A 183 1.96 -2.45 8.04
CA PHE A 183 1.35 -1.61 9.07
C PHE A 183 1.74 -0.17 8.81
N GLY A 184 0.78 0.64 8.39
CA GLY A 184 0.98 2.04 8.02
C GLY A 184 0.31 3.01 8.98
N PHE A 185 0.98 4.14 9.18
CA PHE A 185 0.43 5.33 9.83
C PHE A 185 0.58 6.51 8.87
N LEU A 186 -0.55 7.14 8.50
CA LEU A 186 -0.59 8.18 7.48
C LEU A 186 -1.35 9.41 7.98
N PHE A 187 -0.98 10.55 7.43
CA PHE A 187 -1.77 11.76 7.44
C PHE A 187 -2.34 11.98 6.04
N ASN A 188 -3.67 12.05 5.94
CA ASN A 188 -4.40 12.29 4.70
C ASN A 188 -4.86 13.75 4.62
N PHE A 189 -4.76 14.33 3.41
CA PHE A 189 -5.09 15.74 3.12
C PHE A 189 -5.63 15.92 1.71
#